data_3f5e36f7dbc0882b0d9d3aee5022bc22
#
_entry.id   3f5e36f7dbc0882b0d9d3aee5022bc22
#
_cell.length_a   1.000
_cell.length_b   1.000
_cell.length_c   1.000
_cell.angle_alpha   90.00
_cell.angle_beta   90.00
_cell.angle_gamma   90.00
#
_symmetry.space_group_name_H-M   'P 1'
#
loop_
_entity.id
_entity.type
_entity.pdbx_description
1 polymer ?
#
loop_
_entity_poly.entity_id
_entity_poly.type
_entity_poly.pdbx_seq_one_letter_code
_entity_poly.pdbx_strand_id
1 'polypeptide(L)'
;QSIHLGRMKILIVGANGRVGTKLMALLSESHTVYAGVRNAEAPNAVTLDLTAPLPEITKAVKSVQPDVIYFTAGSRGKNLLQVDAFGAVKLIQAAKTAGVPRFVMLSTVYALQPERWNEGILADLSDYYIAKFFADHWLVHHSDLDYTILQPGPLEDTPGTGRIAVDVAEPRGNSMDDVAATLAAIITIPETVGKVITMSGGDTPIAEALAS
;
A
#
# COMPACT_ATOMS: atom_id res chain seq x y z
N GLN A 1 22.62 -10.52 -0.49
CA GLN A 1 22.46 -9.17 0.09
C GLN A 1 21.89 -9.32 1.49
N SER A 2 22.56 -8.77 2.48
CA SER A 2 22.07 -8.78 3.85
C SER A 2 20.83 -7.89 3.95
N ILE A 3 19.74 -8.42 4.52
CA ILE A 3 18.55 -7.64 4.84
C ILE A 3 18.97 -6.60 5.88
N HIS A 4 18.59 -5.35 5.62
CA HIS A 4 18.81 -4.30 6.61
C HIS A 4 17.79 -4.50 7.74
N LEU A 5 18.25 -5.14 8.84
CA LEU A 5 17.41 -5.40 10.02
C LEU A 5 17.38 -4.22 10.99
N GLY A 6 18.05 -3.11 10.63
CA GLY A 6 18.08 -1.92 11.46
C GLY A 6 16.81 -1.09 11.37
N ARG A 7 16.78 -0.05 12.21
CA ARG A 7 15.68 0.90 12.23
C ARG A 7 15.62 1.68 10.91
N MET A 8 14.47 1.61 10.26
CA MET A 8 14.21 2.35 9.03
C MET A 8 13.35 3.58 9.31
N LYS A 9 13.43 4.55 8.42
CA LYS A 9 12.52 5.69 8.38
C LYS A 9 11.45 5.39 7.34
N ILE A 10 10.19 5.39 7.75
CA ILE A 10 9.05 4.97 6.93
C ILE A 10 8.03 6.08 6.85
N LEU A 11 7.55 6.36 5.64
CA LEU A 11 6.43 7.28 5.42
C LEU A 11 5.20 6.47 5.01
N ILE A 12 4.10 6.62 5.75
CA ILE A 12 2.82 5.99 5.42
C ILE A 12 1.87 7.09 4.94
N VAL A 13 1.52 7.06 3.67
CA VAL A 13 0.50 7.96 3.09
C VAL A 13 -0.85 7.25 3.20
N GLY A 14 -1.80 7.88 3.88
CA GLY A 14 -3.07 7.25 4.24
C GLY A 14 -3.06 6.63 5.63
N ALA A 15 -2.21 7.14 6.53
CA ALA A 15 -2.04 6.63 7.89
C ALA A 15 -3.31 6.76 8.76
N ASN A 16 -4.28 7.59 8.37
CA ASN A 16 -5.55 7.76 9.09
C ASN A 16 -6.61 6.74 8.69
N GLY A 17 -6.36 5.93 7.65
CA GLY A 17 -7.29 4.91 7.21
C GLY A 17 -7.33 3.71 8.16
N ARG A 18 -8.29 2.80 7.93
CA ARG A 18 -8.47 1.62 8.79
C ARG A 18 -7.25 0.71 8.81
N VAL A 19 -6.68 0.41 7.65
CA VAL A 19 -5.45 -0.40 7.55
C VAL A 19 -4.22 0.43 7.91
N GLY A 20 -4.14 1.67 7.43
CA GLY A 20 -3.00 2.56 7.70
C GLY A 20 -2.75 2.79 9.19
N THR A 21 -3.81 2.97 9.98
CA THR A 21 -3.69 3.14 11.43
C THR A 21 -3.08 1.90 12.10
N LYS A 22 -3.52 0.72 11.69
CA LYS A 22 -2.98 -0.55 12.22
C LYS A 22 -1.52 -0.75 11.79
N LEU A 23 -1.21 -0.45 10.54
CA LEU A 23 0.15 -0.54 10.00
C LEU A 23 1.11 0.40 10.75
N MET A 24 0.68 1.62 11.00
CA MET A 24 1.48 2.59 11.74
C MET A 24 1.84 2.10 13.13
N ALA A 25 0.87 1.51 13.85
CA ALA A 25 1.12 0.95 15.17
C ALA A 25 2.14 -0.19 15.11
N LEU A 26 2.01 -1.11 14.16
CA LEU A 26 2.92 -2.23 14.01
C LEU A 26 4.35 -1.79 13.69
N LEU A 27 4.51 -0.91 12.71
CA LEU A 27 5.83 -0.46 12.26
C LEU A 27 6.53 0.43 13.29
N SER A 28 5.78 1.17 14.08
CA SER A 28 6.34 2.07 15.11
C SER A 28 7.04 1.32 16.24
N GLU A 29 6.77 0.03 16.40
CA GLU A 29 7.47 -0.81 17.39
C GLU A 29 8.97 -0.95 17.07
N SER A 30 9.34 -0.93 15.78
CA SER A 30 10.70 -1.24 15.33
C SER A 30 11.33 -0.15 14.46
N HIS A 31 10.54 0.82 14.02
CA HIS A 31 10.99 1.82 13.04
C HIS A 31 10.56 3.23 13.44
N THR A 32 11.16 4.22 12.79
CA THR A 32 10.72 5.62 12.88
C THR A 32 9.69 5.84 11.78
N VAL A 33 8.43 6.06 12.16
CA VAL A 33 7.32 6.13 11.20
C VAL A 33 6.71 7.52 11.18
N TYR A 34 6.53 8.06 9.98
CA TYR A 34 5.87 9.33 9.74
C TYR A 34 4.53 9.10 9.04
N ALA A 35 3.50 9.76 9.54
CA ALA A 35 2.18 9.75 8.92
C ALA A 35 2.07 10.88 7.90
N GLY A 36 1.87 10.54 6.63
CA GLY A 36 1.51 11.50 5.60
C GLY A 36 -0.01 11.68 5.59
N VAL A 37 -0.48 12.85 6.01
CA VAL A 37 -1.91 13.14 6.18
C VAL A 37 -2.21 14.54 5.66
N ARG A 38 -3.50 14.81 5.34
CA ARG A 38 -3.89 16.11 4.80
C ARG A 38 -3.58 17.27 5.75
N ASN A 39 -3.82 17.08 7.04
CA ASN A 39 -3.63 18.10 8.07
C ASN A 39 -2.79 17.49 9.20
N ALA A 40 -1.48 17.73 9.17
CA ALA A 40 -0.58 17.19 10.17
C ALA A 40 -0.71 17.97 11.47
N GLU A 41 -0.98 17.25 12.58
CA GLU A 41 -1.13 17.85 13.92
C GLU A 41 -0.20 17.21 14.95
N ALA A 42 0.50 16.14 14.60
CA ALA A 42 1.40 15.43 15.50
C ALA A 42 2.86 15.59 15.06
N PRO A 43 3.84 15.45 15.97
CA PRO A 43 5.26 15.62 15.64
C PRO A 43 5.78 14.65 14.57
N ASN A 44 5.19 13.44 14.51
CA ASN A 44 5.55 12.41 13.53
C ASN A 44 4.61 12.39 12.33
N ALA A 45 3.90 13.48 12.07
CA ALA A 45 3.03 13.64 10.92
C ALA A 45 3.58 14.72 10.00
N VAL A 46 3.37 14.53 8.69
CA VAL A 46 3.68 15.54 7.69
C VAL A 46 2.46 15.80 6.84
N THR A 47 2.26 17.05 6.47
CA THR A 47 1.16 17.41 5.58
C THR A 47 1.48 16.90 4.19
N LEU A 48 0.64 15.99 3.70
CA LEU A 48 0.74 15.44 2.36
C LEU A 48 -0.65 15.25 1.82
N ASP A 49 -1.10 16.21 1.01
CA ASP A 49 -2.39 16.20 0.35
C ASP A 49 -2.20 15.64 -1.06
N LEU A 50 -2.80 14.49 -1.34
CA LEU A 50 -2.67 13.83 -2.64
C LEU A 50 -3.33 14.62 -3.78
N THR A 51 -4.19 15.60 -3.48
CA THR A 51 -4.77 16.49 -4.49
C THR A 51 -3.89 17.71 -4.77
N ALA A 52 -2.82 17.91 -3.98
CA ALA A 52 -1.90 19.02 -4.18
C ALA A 52 -1.06 18.81 -5.45
N PRO A 53 -0.48 19.90 -6.00
CA PRO A 53 0.45 19.78 -7.12
C PRO A 53 1.65 18.91 -6.80
N LEU A 54 2.18 18.23 -7.80
CA LEU A 54 3.34 17.32 -7.65
C LEU A 54 4.52 17.95 -6.90
N PRO A 55 4.92 19.23 -7.16
CA PRO A 55 6.04 19.82 -6.42
C PRO A 55 5.83 19.85 -4.89
N GLU A 56 4.60 20.07 -4.44
CA GLU A 56 4.29 20.09 -3.00
C GLU A 56 4.40 18.68 -2.38
N ILE A 57 3.91 17.66 -3.10
CA ILE A 57 4.04 16.28 -2.67
C ILE A 57 5.50 15.86 -2.61
N THR A 58 6.26 16.23 -3.63
CA THR A 58 7.71 15.95 -3.69
C THR A 58 8.44 16.62 -2.52
N LYS A 59 8.10 17.86 -2.21
CA LYS A 59 8.66 18.57 -1.05
C LYS A 59 8.38 17.86 0.26
N ALA A 60 7.16 17.37 0.44
CA ALA A 60 6.77 16.62 1.64
C ALA A 60 7.59 15.32 1.77
N VAL A 61 7.74 14.56 0.70
CA VAL A 61 8.56 13.35 0.69
C VAL A 61 10.00 13.65 1.01
N LYS A 62 10.58 14.68 0.38
CA LYS A 62 11.97 15.10 0.63
C LYS A 62 12.17 15.55 2.08
N SER A 63 11.17 16.17 2.70
CA SER A 63 11.28 16.63 4.09
C SER A 63 11.44 15.47 5.07
N VAL A 64 10.89 14.32 4.76
CA VAL A 64 11.02 13.09 5.56
C VAL A 64 12.26 12.31 5.16
N GLN A 65 12.56 12.23 3.87
CA GLN A 65 13.61 11.40 3.28
C GLN A 65 13.53 9.95 3.80
N PRO A 66 12.40 9.27 3.55
CA PRO A 66 12.18 7.93 4.07
C PRO A 66 12.99 6.88 3.31
N ASP A 67 13.20 5.73 3.96
CA ASP A 67 13.75 4.54 3.32
C ASP A 67 12.66 3.79 2.53
N VAL A 68 11.42 3.86 3.01
CA VAL A 68 10.27 3.17 2.45
C VAL A 68 9.06 4.09 2.46
N ILE A 69 8.28 4.06 1.37
CA ILE A 69 6.96 4.69 1.32
C ILE A 69 5.90 3.61 1.21
N TYR A 70 4.86 3.72 2.05
CA TYR A 70 3.64 2.93 1.93
C TYR A 70 2.51 3.83 1.41
N PHE A 71 1.76 3.31 0.45
CA PHE A 71 0.52 3.94 -0.02
C PHE A 71 -0.66 3.10 0.45
N THR A 72 -1.38 3.60 1.45
CA THR A 72 -2.59 2.97 1.98
C THR A 72 -3.82 3.88 1.86
N ALA A 73 -3.67 5.01 1.15
CA ALA A 73 -4.73 5.99 1.01
C ALA A 73 -5.83 5.52 0.08
N GLY A 74 -7.05 5.96 0.36
CA GLY A 74 -8.20 5.78 -0.50
C GLY A 74 -9.26 6.83 -0.17
N SER A 75 -10.04 7.24 -1.17
CA SER A 75 -11.08 8.26 -1.01
C SER A 75 -12.43 7.69 -0.60
N ARG A 76 -12.56 6.38 -0.50
CA ARG A 76 -13.84 5.67 -0.29
C ARG A 76 -14.88 6.04 -1.35
N GLY A 77 -14.44 6.14 -2.61
CA GLY A 77 -15.28 6.50 -3.74
C GLY A 77 -15.57 7.98 -3.91
N LYS A 78 -15.10 8.82 -2.98
CA LYS A 78 -15.44 10.26 -2.99
C LYS A 78 -14.59 11.08 -3.94
N ASN A 79 -13.38 10.63 -4.26
CA ASN A 79 -12.47 11.36 -5.13
C ASN A 79 -11.48 10.41 -5.81
N LEU A 80 -12.02 9.48 -6.58
CA LEU A 80 -11.25 8.41 -7.20
C LEU A 80 -10.17 8.91 -8.14
N LEU A 81 -10.48 9.90 -8.97
CA LEU A 81 -9.52 10.40 -9.96
C LEU A 81 -8.36 11.15 -9.33
N GLN A 82 -8.65 12.05 -8.38
CA GLN A 82 -7.63 12.93 -7.80
C GLN A 82 -6.80 12.23 -6.71
N VAL A 83 -7.39 11.30 -5.97
CA VAL A 83 -6.74 10.64 -4.84
C VAL A 83 -6.27 9.23 -5.20
N ASP A 84 -7.22 8.34 -5.52
CA ASP A 84 -6.92 6.92 -5.71
C ASP A 84 -6.06 6.68 -6.95
N ALA A 85 -6.36 7.36 -8.06
CA ALA A 85 -5.61 7.22 -9.31
C ALA A 85 -4.44 8.19 -9.38
N PHE A 86 -4.70 9.48 -9.58
CA PHE A 86 -3.63 10.45 -9.84
C PHE A 86 -2.80 10.77 -8.60
N GLY A 87 -3.39 10.68 -7.42
CA GLY A 87 -2.66 10.84 -6.16
C GLY A 87 -1.56 9.78 -6.02
N ALA A 88 -1.87 8.53 -6.37
CA ALA A 88 -0.88 7.46 -6.40
C ALA A 88 0.24 7.73 -7.40
N VAL A 89 -0.10 8.15 -8.62
CA VAL A 89 0.88 8.47 -9.66
C VAL A 89 1.83 9.58 -9.20
N LYS A 90 1.29 10.66 -8.61
CA LYS A 90 2.11 11.76 -8.10
C LYS A 90 3.04 11.31 -6.97
N LEU A 91 2.55 10.48 -6.06
CA LEU A 91 3.39 9.97 -4.97
C LEU A 91 4.52 9.09 -5.52
N ILE A 92 4.24 8.25 -6.50
CA ILE A 92 5.26 7.43 -7.17
C ILE A 92 6.32 8.32 -7.82
N GLN A 93 5.90 9.37 -8.53
CA GLN A 93 6.82 10.31 -9.14
C GLN A 93 7.65 11.08 -8.10
N ALA A 94 7.01 11.46 -6.99
CA ALA A 94 7.71 12.12 -5.88
C ALA A 94 8.76 11.20 -5.25
N ALA A 95 8.45 9.92 -5.09
CA ALA A 95 9.41 8.92 -4.60
C ALA A 95 10.62 8.81 -5.51
N LYS A 96 10.42 8.77 -6.83
CA LYS A 96 11.51 8.74 -7.81
C LYS A 96 12.38 9.97 -7.67
N THR A 97 11.79 11.15 -7.66
CA THR A 97 12.52 12.43 -7.59
C THR A 97 13.30 12.55 -6.28
N ALA A 98 12.72 12.07 -5.17
CA ALA A 98 13.39 12.12 -3.87
C ALA A 98 14.43 11.01 -3.66
N GLY A 99 14.55 10.07 -4.60
CA GLY A 99 15.49 8.97 -4.49
C GLY A 99 15.09 7.90 -3.48
N VAL A 100 13.79 7.67 -3.29
CA VAL A 100 13.25 6.65 -2.38
C VAL A 100 12.88 5.42 -3.22
N PRO A 101 13.67 4.34 -3.19
CA PRO A 101 13.46 3.23 -4.11
C PRO A 101 12.36 2.25 -3.67
N ARG A 102 12.13 2.10 -2.37
CA ARG A 102 11.21 1.09 -1.85
C ARG A 102 9.79 1.65 -1.69
N PHE A 103 8.84 1.06 -2.42
CA PHE A 103 7.45 1.54 -2.47
C PHE A 103 6.49 0.35 -2.31
N VAL A 104 5.65 0.39 -1.29
CA VAL A 104 4.66 -0.66 -1.03
C VAL A 104 3.26 -0.08 -1.17
N MET A 105 2.46 -0.66 -2.06
CA MET A 105 1.11 -0.19 -2.32
C MET A 105 0.07 -1.20 -1.86
N LEU A 106 -0.91 -0.72 -1.10
CA LEU A 106 -2.12 -1.47 -0.81
C LEU A 106 -3.13 -1.22 -1.94
N SER A 107 -3.46 -2.27 -2.67
CA SER A 107 -4.43 -2.23 -3.76
C SER A 107 -5.61 -3.14 -3.43
N THR A 108 -6.18 -3.78 -4.42
CA THR A 108 -7.30 -4.70 -4.26
C THR A 108 -7.21 -5.84 -5.27
N VAL A 109 -7.78 -6.98 -4.92
CA VAL A 109 -7.87 -8.12 -5.82
C VAL A 109 -8.49 -7.71 -7.16
N TYR A 110 -8.01 -8.29 -8.24
CA TYR A 110 -8.47 -8.06 -9.63
C TYR A 110 -8.16 -6.67 -10.19
N ALA A 111 -7.42 -5.82 -9.50
CA ALA A 111 -7.12 -4.46 -10.00
C ALA A 111 -6.41 -4.47 -11.37
N LEU A 112 -5.60 -5.50 -11.65
CA LEU A 112 -4.91 -5.66 -12.94
C LEU A 112 -5.57 -6.69 -13.85
N GLN A 113 -6.81 -7.09 -13.58
CA GLN A 113 -7.57 -8.06 -14.35
C GLN A 113 -8.93 -7.48 -14.79
N PRO A 114 -8.95 -6.52 -15.74
CA PRO A 114 -10.19 -5.84 -16.14
C PRO A 114 -11.30 -6.78 -16.59
N GLU A 115 -10.94 -7.95 -17.13
CA GLU A 115 -11.88 -8.97 -17.55
C GLU A 115 -12.76 -9.52 -16.43
N ARG A 116 -12.32 -9.31 -15.17
CA ARG A 116 -13.06 -9.77 -13.99
C ARG A 116 -14.05 -8.75 -13.44
N TRP A 117 -13.99 -7.49 -13.88
CA TRP A 117 -14.74 -6.39 -13.24
C TRP A 117 -16.24 -6.40 -13.50
N ASN A 118 -16.71 -7.13 -14.50
CA ASN A 118 -18.14 -7.18 -14.87
C ASN A 118 -18.90 -8.30 -14.14
N GLU A 119 -18.29 -8.93 -13.16
CA GLU A 119 -18.86 -10.08 -12.45
C GLU A 119 -19.54 -9.63 -11.15
N GLY A 120 -20.87 -9.85 -11.03
CA GLY A 120 -21.61 -9.66 -9.79
C GLY A 120 -21.41 -8.28 -9.16
N ILE A 121 -21.03 -8.27 -7.89
CA ILE A 121 -20.82 -7.06 -7.09
C ILE A 121 -19.71 -6.16 -7.63
N LEU A 122 -18.76 -6.72 -8.38
CA LEU A 122 -17.63 -5.96 -8.94
C LEU A 122 -18.09 -4.93 -9.96
N ALA A 123 -19.21 -5.18 -10.65
CA ALA A 123 -19.77 -4.24 -11.62
C ALA A 123 -20.12 -2.89 -10.96
N ASP A 124 -20.58 -2.90 -9.71
CA ASP A 124 -20.93 -1.68 -8.97
C ASP A 124 -19.70 -0.90 -8.51
N LEU A 125 -18.50 -1.51 -8.56
CA LEU A 125 -17.25 -0.92 -8.15
C LEU A 125 -16.34 -0.58 -9.34
N SER A 126 -16.91 -0.51 -10.54
CA SER A 126 -16.14 -0.33 -11.79
C SER A 126 -15.19 0.86 -11.74
N ASP A 127 -15.67 2.04 -11.35
CA ASP A 127 -14.82 3.24 -11.28
C ASP A 127 -13.70 3.11 -10.27
N TYR A 128 -13.97 2.46 -9.15
CA TYR A 128 -12.94 2.17 -8.14
C TYR A 128 -11.85 1.27 -8.71
N TYR A 129 -12.24 0.19 -9.41
CA TYR A 129 -11.27 -0.71 -10.04
C TYR A 129 -10.47 -0.03 -11.13
N ILE A 130 -11.09 0.86 -11.91
CA ILE A 130 -10.39 1.66 -12.92
C ILE A 130 -9.30 2.50 -12.26
N ALA A 131 -9.63 3.19 -11.17
CA ALA A 131 -8.67 4.01 -10.43
C ALA A 131 -7.50 3.18 -9.91
N LYS A 132 -7.78 2.00 -9.32
CA LYS A 132 -6.76 1.10 -8.81
C LYS A 132 -5.92 0.50 -9.95
N PHE A 133 -6.53 0.20 -11.08
CA PHE A 133 -5.80 -0.26 -12.26
C PHE A 133 -4.75 0.76 -12.68
N PHE A 134 -5.11 2.03 -12.81
CA PHE A 134 -4.14 3.06 -13.19
C PHE A 134 -3.01 3.18 -12.19
N ALA A 135 -3.31 3.14 -10.89
CA ALA A 135 -2.29 3.21 -9.85
C ALA A 135 -1.33 2.02 -9.92
N ASP A 136 -1.86 0.80 -9.95
CA ASP A 136 -1.06 -0.42 -9.99
C ASP A 136 -0.24 -0.51 -11.27
N HIS A 137 -0.89 -0.24 -12.42
CA HIS A 137 -0.22 -0.27 -13.73
C HIS A 137 0.93 0.73 -13.81
N TRP A 138 0.71 1.94 -13.30
CA TRP A 138 1.77 2.97 -13.28
C TRP A 138 2.97 2.51 -12.45
N LEU A 139 2.70 1.95 -11.28
CA LEU A 139 3.77 1.48 -10.39
C LEU A 139 4.59 0.37 -11.04
N VAL A 140 3.93 -0.61 -11.67
CA VAL A 140 4.60 -1.73 -12.32
C VAL A 140 5.40 -1.29 -13.54
N HIS A 141 4.82 -0.45 -14.40
CA HIS A 141 5.37 -0.20 -15.74
C HIS A 141 6.12 1.12 -15.89
N HIS A 142 5.93 2.09 -14.99
CA HIS A 142 6.45 3.44 -15.18
C HIS A 142 7.23 3.98 -13.97
N SER A 143 7.49 3.17 -12.95
CA SER A 143 8.13 3.68 -11.74
C SER A 143 9.63 3.42 -11.67
N ASP A 144 10.11 2.29 -12.15
CA ASP A 144 11.47 1.79 -11.93
C ASP A 144 11.83 1.69 -10.43
N LEU A 145 10.82 1.59 -9.57
CA LEU A 145 11.01 1.44 -8.12
C LEU A 145 11.07 -0.03 -7.73
N ASP A 146 11.65 -0.29 -6.56
CA ASP A 146 11.59 -1.58 -5.89
C ASP A 146 10.21 -1.68 -5.23
N TYR A 147 9.20 -1.99 -6.03
CA TYR A 147 7.82 -2.00 -5.57
C TYR A 147 7.38 -3.35 -5.05
N THR A 148 6.33 -3.33 -4.24
CA THR A 148 5.47 -4.47 -3.95
C THR A 148 4.03 -3.96 -3.94
N ILE A 149 3.13 -4.67 -4.61
CA ILE A 149 1.70 -4.39 -4.57
C ILE A 149 1.01 -5.53 -3.86
N LEU A 150 0.26 -5.22 -2.80
CA LEU A 150 -0.59 -6.18 -2.10
C LEU A 150 -2.04 -5.98 -2.55
N GLN A 151 -2.65 -7.03 -3.08
CA GLN A 151 -4.03 -7.03 -3.59
C GLN A 151 -4.87 -7.99 -2.74
N PRO A 152 -5.38 -7.56 -1.58
CA PRO A 152 -6.22 -8.42 -0.76
C PRO A 152 -7.62 -8.56 -1.35
N GLY A 153 -8.27 -9.67 -1.05
CA GLY A 153 -9.72 -9.83 -1.19
C GLY A 153 -10.46 -8.89 -0.24
N PRO A 154 -11.79 -9.01 -0.14
CA PRO A 154 -12.59 -8.10 0.69
C PRO A 154 -12.06 -7.96 2.11
N LEU A 155 -12.01 -6.72 2.60
CA LEU A 155 -11.53 -6.42 3.95
C LEU A 155 -12.64 -6.65 4.97
N GLU A 156 -12.30 -7.30 6.08
CA GLU A 156 -13.22 -7.63 7.15
C GLU A 156 -12.69 -7.11 8.49
N ASP A 157 -13.58 -6.59 9.31
CA ASP A 157 -13.24 -6.15 10.67
C ASP A 157 -13.38 -7.32 11.64
N THR A 158 -12.48 -8.29 11.49
CA THR A 158 -12.41 -9.50 12.31
C THR A 158 -11.03 -9.63 12.93
N PRO A 159 -10.87 -10.41 14.00
CA PRO A 159 -9.54 -10.62 14.59
C PRO A 159 -8.56 -11.23 13.59
N GLY A 160 -7.31 -10.78 13.66
CA GLY A 160 -6.25 -11.34 12.85
C GLY A 160 -5.91 -12.78 13.24
N THR A 161 -5.51 -13.57 12.25
CA THR A 161 -5.10 -14.97 12.46
C THR A 161 -3.58 -15.14 12.36
N GLY A 162 -2.88 -14.20 11.71
CA GLY A 162 -1.47 -14.34 11.37
C GLY A 162 -1.23 -15.33 10.23
N ARG A 163 -2.28 -15.80 9.57
CA ARG A 163 -2.21 -16.80 8.51
C ARG A 163 -2.98 -16.34 7.29
N ILE A 164 -2.39 -16.56 6.12
CA ILE A 164 -2.93 -16.10 4.83
C ILE A 164 -2.70 -17.18 3.76
N ALA A 165 -3.25 -16.92 2.57
CA ALA A 165 -2.87 -17.58 1.33
C ALA A 165 -2.54 -16.50 0.30
N VAL A 166 -1.57 -16.76 -0.56
CA VAL A 166 -1.16 -15.82 -1.61
C VAL A 166 -1.33 -16.47 -3.00
N ASP A 167 -1.49 -15.61 -4.01
CA ASP A 167 -1.56 -16.02 -5.42
C ASP A 167 -2.67 -17.03 -5.71
N VAL A 168 -3.80 -16.87 -5.02
CA VAL A 168 -4.99 -17.69 -5.26
C VAL A 168 -5.90 -17.01 -6.29
N ALA A 169 -6.55 -17.84 -7.15
CA ALA A 169 -7.39 -17.34 -8.24
C ALA A 169 -8.67 -16.64 -7.73
N GLU A 170 -9.22 -17.15 -6.63
CA GLU A 170 -10.48 -16.67 -6.06
C GLU A 170 -10.26 -16.33 -4.58
N PRO A 171 -9.66 -15.15 -4.27
CA PRO A 171 -9.36 -14.80 -2.88
C PRO A 171 -10.63 -14.60 -2.06
N ARG A 172 -10.58 -15.15 -0.85
CA ARG A 172 -11.60 -14.92 0.18
C ARG A 172 -11.33 -13.62 0.92
N GLY A 173 -12.22 -13.25 1.85
CA GLY A 173 -12.06 -12.08 2.70
C GLY A 173 -10.82 -12.15 3.58
N ASN A 174 -10.37 -10.99 4.01
CA ASN A 174 -9.19 -10.82 4.84
C ASN A 174 -9.51 -9.98 6.06
N SER A 175 -9.03 -10.41 7.23
CA SER A 175 -8.98 -9.53 8.39
C SER A 175 -8.11 -8.31 8.09
N MET A 176 -8.56 -7.12 8.45
CA MET A 176 -7.74 -5.89 8.32
C MET A 176 -6.47 -5.99 9.15
N ASP A 177 -6.50 -6.69 10.28
CA ASP A 177 -5.30 -6.94 11.10
C ASP A 177 -4.27 -7.74 10.30
N ASP A 178 -4.70 -8.77 9.59
CA ASP A 178 -3.80 -9.60 8.77
C ASP A 178 -3.26 -8.84 7.56
N VAL A 179 -4.06 -7.95 6.96
CA VAL A 179 -3.59 -7.09 5.87
C VAL A 179 -2.49 -6.15 6.37
N ALA A 180 -2.70 -5.51 7.51
CA ALA A 180 -1.69 -4.63 8.11
C ALA A 180 -0.42 -5.41 8.48
N ALA A 181 -0.57 -6.60 9.08
CA ALA A 181 0.57 -7.45 9.44
C ALA A 181 1.35 -7.91 8.19
N THR A 182 0.64 -8.21 7.10
CA THR A 182 1.26 -8.59 5.83
C THR A 182 2.04 -7.41 5.23
N LEU A 183 1.44 -6.23 5.20
CA LEU A 183 2.13 -5.02 4.74
C LEU A 183 3.41 -4.76 5.56
N ALA A 184 3.33 -4.90 6.88
CA ALA A 184 4.51 -4.70 7.74
C ALA A 184 5.61 -5.73 7.45
N ALA A 185 5.25 -6.98 7.20
CA ALA A 185 6.21 -8.06 6.93
C ALA A 185 6.91 -7.90 5.58
N ILE A 186 6.25 -7.32 4.59
CA ILE A 186 6.76 -7.19 3.22
C ILE A 186 8.16 -6.58 3.17
N ILE A 187 8.41 -5.54 3.96
CA ILE A 187 9.70 -4.83 3.90
C ILE A 187 10.87 -5.63 4.50
N THR A 188 10.58 -6.73 5.19
CA THR A 188 11.62 -7.62 5.73
C THR A 188 11.89 -8.83 4.83
N ILE A 189 11.16 -8.99 3.74
CA ILE A 189 11.20 -10.18 2.88
C ILE A 189 11.59 -9.75 1.46
N PRO A 190 12.89 -9.90 1.08
CA PRO A 190 13.40 -9.43 -0.22
C PRO A 190 12.69 -10.05 -1.42
N GLU A 191 12.19 -11.27 -1.28
CA GLU A 191 11.47 -11.98 -2.34
C GLU A 191 10.22 -11.24 -2.82
N THR A 192 9.69 -10.31 -2.01
CA THR A 192 8.49 -9.54 -2.37
C THR A 192 8.79 -8.37 -3.32
N VAL A 193 10.05 -7.99 -3.50
CA VAL A 193 10.40 -6.89 -4.38
C VAL A 193 10.05 -7.23 -5.84
N GLY A 194 9.34 -6.32 -6.51
CA GLY A 194 8.92 -6.49 -7.89
C GLY A 194 7.70 -7.39 -8.05
N LYS A 195 6.99 -7.71 -6.97
CA LYS A 195 5.83 -8.61 -7.00
C LYS A 195 4.52 -7.90 -6.81
N VAL A 196 3.51 -8.41 -7.49
CA VAL A 196 2.10 -8.13 -7.26
C VAL A 196 1.53 -9.38 -6.58
N ILE A 197 1.10 -9.23 -5.33
CA ILE A 197 0.71 -10.36 -4.49
C ILE A 197 -0.77 -10.30 -4.20
N THR A 198 -1.52 -11.28 -4.71
CA THR A 198 -2.92 -11.48 -4.35
C THR A 198 -3.00 -12.16 -2.99
N MET A 199 -3.79 -11.61 -2.08
CA MET A 199 -3.90 -12.09 -0.71
C MET A 199 -5.31 -12.55 -0.38
N SER A 200 -5.41 -13.67 0.28
CA SER A 200 -6.65 -14.25 0.81
C SER A 200 -6.45 -14.66 2.26
N GLY A 201 -7.53 -14.78 3.01
CA GLY A 201 -7.50 -15.57 4.24
C GLY A 201 -7.03 -16.98 3.92
N GLY A 202 -6.26 -17.59 4.80
CA GLY A 202 -5.66 -18.91 4.57
C GLY A 202 -5.02 -19.48 5.82
N ASP A 203 -4.18 -20.49 5.63
CA ASP A 203 -3.63 -21.29 6.72
C ASP A 203 -2.11 -21.20 6.86
N THR A 204 -1.43 -20.46 6.00
CA THR A 204 0.03 -20.36 6.00
C THR A 204 0.47 -19.13 6.80
N PRO A 205 1.44 -19.25 7.71
CA PRO A 205 2.00 -18.08 8.41
C PRO A 205 2.44 -17.01 7.42
N ILE A 206 2.18 -15.75 7.75
CA ILE A 206 2.40 -14.61 6.83
C ILE A 206 3.82 -14.60 6.24
N ALA A 207 4.85 -14.69 7.08
CA ALA A 207 6.23 -14.64 6.60
C ALA A 207 6.56 -15.79 5.64
N GLU A 208 6.06 -16.98 5.93
CA GLU A 208 6.25 -18.16 5.08
C GLU A 208 5.54 -17.99 3.72
N ALA A 209 4.30 -17.49 3.74
CA ALA A 209 3.53 -17.25 2.52
C ALA A 209 4.22 -16.23 1.60
N LEU A 210 4.76 -15.15 2.18
CA LEU A 210 5.44 -14.08 1.42
C LEU A 210 6.80 -14.52 0.86
N ALA A 211 7.47 -15.46 1.50
CA ALA A 211 8.79 -15.94 1.07
C ALA A 211 8.72 -17.01 -0.02
N SER A 212 7.52 -17.52 -0.30
CA SER A 212 7.33 -18.59 -1.28
C SER A 212 7.41 -18.14 -2.74
#